data_fff208be40177b0a290e066f5edf20f8
#
_entry.id   fff208be40177b0a290e066f5edf20f8
#
_cell.length_a   1.000
_cell.length_b   1.000
_cell.length_c   1.000
_cell.angle_alpha   90.00
_cell.angle_beta   90.00
_cell.angle_gamma   90.00
#
_symmetry.space_group_name_H-M   'P 1'
#
loop_
_entity.id
_entity.type
_entity.pdbx_description
1 polymer ?
#
loop_
_entity_poly.entity_id
_entity_poly.type
_entity_poly.pdbx_seq_one_letter_code
_entity_poly.pdbx_strand_id
1 'polypeptide(L)'
;LEPQTRKLFEVCRMREIPIFTFINKMDRPGQEPLSLLDEIEAELGLLTWAVNWPIGSGEQFRGVIDRKSREVILFDRAERGRQSKERHLKLDDPELTKLVEGELLDKALEELELLEIAGSTMDLELIHSGGLTPVFFGSAMTNFGVRPFLDAFLQMAQGPVARNSNDGLIDPLLPNFSGFV
;
A
#
# COMPACT_ATOMS: atom_id res chain seq x y z
N LEU A 1 -4.29 0.00 15.52
CA LEU A 1 -4.40 1.40 15.01
C LEU A 1 -4.36 2.43 16.15
N GLU A 2 -3.60 3.52 15.96
CA GLU A 2 -3.48 4.57 16.96
C GLU A 2 -4.75 5.46 17.03
N PRO A 3 -5.12 6.01 18.23
CA PRO A 3 -6.34 6.83 18.37
C PRO A 3 -6.38 8.04 17.44
N GLN A 4 -5.23 8.63 17.14
CA GLN A 4 -5.13 9.76 16.23
C GLN A 4 -5.49 9.39 14.80
N THR A 5 -5.05 8.21 14.35
CA THR A 5 -5.35 7.68 13.01
C THR A 5 -6.85 7.50 12.83
N ARG A 6 -7.57 6.99 13.85
CA ARG A 6 -9.02 6.82 13.81
C ARG A 6 -9.76 8.14 13.64
N LYS A 7 -9.35 9.20 14.38
CA LYS A 7 -9.96 10.53 14.27
C LYS A 7 -9.77 11.14 12.87
N LEU A 8 -8.56 11.04 12.34
CA LEU A 8 -8.26 11.55 10.99
C LEU A 8 -9.02 10.75 9.92
N PHE A 9 -9.14 9.44 10.11
CA PHE A 9 -9.93 8.59 9.24
C PHE A 9 -11.41 9.03 9.18
N GLU A 10 -12.04 9.28 10.33
CA GLU A 10 -13.43 9.76 10.36
C GLU A 10 -13.62 11.06 9.58
N VAL A 11 -12.66 11.99 9.67
CA VAL A 11 -12.68 13.24 8.88
C VAL A 11 -12.57 12.96 7.39
N CYS A 12 -11.68 12.05 6.99
CA CYS A 12 -11.54 11.66 5.58
C CYS A 12 -12.82 11.01 5.07
N ARG A 13 -13.43 10.11 5.84
CA ARG A 13 -14.69 9.44 5.48
C ARG A 13 -15.85 10.42 5.31
N MET A 14 -16.00 11.39 6.25
CA MET A 14 -17.04 12.42 6.12
C MET A 14 -16.90 13.30 4.87
N ARG A 15 -15.69 13.40 4.34
CA ARG A 15 -15.38 14.23 3.18
C ARG A 15 -15.20 13.42 1.90
N GLU A 16 -15.44 12.12 1.94
CA GLU A 16 -15.25 11.19 0.81
C GLU A 16 -13.84 11.31 0.19
N ILE A 17 -12.82 11.39 1.05
CA ILE A 17 -11.42 11.47 0.62
C ILE A 17 -10.87 10.05 0.47
N PRO A 18 -10.35 9.66 -0.70
CA PRO A 18 -9.71 8.38 -0.90
C PRO A 18 -8.55 8.17 0.08
N ILE A 19 -8.45 6.96 0.63
CA ILE A 19 -7.43 6.59 1.61
C ILE A 19 -6.51 5.53 1.02
N PHE A 20 -5.22 5.76 1.14
CA PHE A 20 -4.16 4.81 0.80
C PHE A 20 -3.44 4.42 2.09
N THR A 21 -3.32 3.13 2.33
CA THR A 21 -2.72 2.61 3.56
C THR A 21 -1.31 2.10 3.29
N PHE A 22 -0.34 2.58 4.07
CA PHE A 22 1.03 2.06 4.05
C PHE A 22 1.34 1.43 5.41
N ILE A 23 1.44 0.10 5.46
CA ILE A 23 1.84 -0.66 6.64
C ILE A 23 3.36 -0.56 6.76
N ASN A 24 3.78 0.26 7.70
CA ASN A 24 5.17 0.63 7.90
C ASN A 24 5.88 -0.29 8.90
N LYS A 25 7.20 -0.25 8.89
CA LYS A 25 8.08 -0.96 9.83
C LYS A 25 8.09 -2.48 9.66
N MET A 26 7.93 -2.98 8.43
CA MET A 26 8.02 -4.43 8.16
C MET A 26 9.40 -5.03 8.50
N ASP A 27 10.42 -4.17 8.66
CA ASP A 27 11.77 -4.51 9.14
C ASP A 27 11.84 -4.77 10.65
N ARG A 28 10.72 -4.67 11.38
CA ARG A 28 10.61 -4.94 12.82
C ARG A 28 9.61 -6.05 13.09
N PRO A 29 9.79 -6.82 14.20
CA PRO A 29 8.77 -7.76 14.63
C PRO A 29 7.42 -7.06 14.84
N GLY A 30 6.36 -7.67 14.30
CA GLY A 30 5.00 -7.14 14.37
C GLY A 30 3.96 -8.24 14.23
N GLN A 31 2.73 -7.84 14.00
CA GLN A 31 1.63 -8.76 13.72
C GLN A 31 1.77 -9.36 12.32
N GLU A 32 1.13 -10.52 12.12
CA GLU A 32 1.04 -11.17 10.81
C GLU A 32 0.28 -10.29 9.80
N PRO A 33 0.71 -10.24 8.53
CA PRO A 33 0.12 -9.37 7.52
C PRO A 33 -1.40 -9.53 7.33
N LEU A 34 -1.91 -10.75 7.33
CA LEU A 34 -3.36 -11.01 7.23
C LEU A 34 -4.12 -10.40 8.41
N SER A 35 -3.60 -10.56 9.63
CA SER A 35 -4.23 -9.97 10.82
C SER A 35 -4.27 -8.43 10.78
N LEU A 36 -3.27 -7.80 10.14
CA LEU A 36 -3.24 -6.35 9.96
C LEU A 36 -4.33 -5.88 8.98
N LEU A 37 -4.61 -6.65 7.92
CA LEU A 37 -5.72 -6.35 7.00
C LEU A 37 -7.07 -6.48 7.74
N ASP A 38 -7.26 -7.57 8.48
CA ASP A 38 -8.47 -7.80 9.28
C ASP A 38 -8.70 -6.66 10.30
N GLU A 39 -7.63 -6.19 10.97
CA GLU A 39 -7.71 -5.06 11.91
C GLU A 39 -8.14 -3.78 11.20
N ILE A 40 -7.59 -3.48 10.02
CA ILE A 40 -7.98 -2.30 9.24
C ILE A 40 -9.46 -2.38 8.85
N GLU A 41 -9.92 -3.51 8.35
CA GLU A 41 -11.31 -3.71 7.94
C GLU A 41 -12.27 -3.62 9.13
N ALA A 42 -11.94 -4.28 10.25
CA ALA A 42 -12.78 -4.28 11.44
C ALA A 42 -12.87 -2.91 12.10
N GLU A 43 -11.75 -2.16 12.16
CA GLU A 43 -11.70 -0.89 12.87
C GLU A 43 -12.14 0.30 12.03
N LEU A 44 -11.85 0.30 10.73
CA LEU A 44 -12.15 1.41 9.85
C LEU A 44 -13.43 1.18 9.01
N GLY A 45 -13.89 -0.07 8.89
CA GLY A 45 -15.05 -0.41 8.05
C GLY A 45 -14.78 -0.18 6.57
N LEU A 46 -13.51 -0.29 6.15
CA LEU A 46 -13.05 -0.22 4.76
C LEU A 46 -12.72 -1.60 4.26
N LEU A 47 -13.00 -1.87 3.00
CA LEU A 47 -12.40 -3.03 2.33
C LEU A 47 -10.91 -2.77 2.11
N THR A 48 -10.10 -3.81 2.22
CA THR A 48 -8.68 -3.73 1.93
C THR A 48 -8.34 -4.45 0.61
N TRP A 49 -7.39 -3.90 -0.12
CA TRP A 49 -6.78 -4.57 -1.26
C TRP A 49 -5.26 -4.44 -1.19
N ALA A 50 -4.58 -5.54 -0.84
CA ALA A 50 -3.14 -5.56 -0.79
C ALA A 50 -2.56 -5.43 -2.20
N VAL A 51 -1.83 -4.33 -2.47
CA VAL A 51 -1.17 -4.07 -3.75
C VAL A 51 0.11 -4.89 -3.86
N ASN A 52 0.83 -5.01 -2.76
CA ASN A 52 1.98 -5.87 -2.61
C ASN A 52 1.85 -6.76 -1.38
N TRP A 53 2.62 -7.82 -1.32
CA TRP A 53 2.63 -8.75 -0.20
C TRP A 53 4.04 -8.96 0.35
N PRO A 54 4.26 -8.91 1.67
CA PRO A 54 5.60 -8.98 2.24
C PRO A 54 6.14 -10.41 2.20
N ILE A 55 7.44 -10.52 1.93
CA ILE A 55 8.21 -11.76 2.05
C ILE A 55 8.97 -11.72 3.37
N GLY A 56 8.43 -12.39 4.38
CA GLY A 56 8.92 -12.34 5.75
C GLY A 56 8.57 -11.06 6.49
N SER A 57 8.95 -11.00 7.76
CA SER A 57 8.76 -9.86 8.65
C SER A 57 9.94 -9.71 9.61
N GLY A 58 10.11 -8.53 10.21
CA GLY A 58 11.21 -8.28 11.13
C GLY A 58 12.58 -8.46 10.49
N GLU A 59 13.45 -9.23 11.13
CA GLU A 59 14.79 -9.51 10.60
C GLU A 59 14.77 -10.36 9.32
N GLN A 60 13.69 -11.09 9.10
CA GLN A 60 13.49 -11.93 7.92
C GLN A 60 12.82 -11.20 6.77
N PHE A 61 12.48 -9.93 6.91
CA PHE A 61 11.89 -9.15 5.82
C PHE A 61 12.90 -8.99 4.69
N ARG A 62 12.57 -9.53 3.50
CA ARG A 62 13.44 -9.55 2.31
C ARG A 62 12.95 -8.62 1.22
N GLY A 63 11.65 -8.42 1.12
CA GLY A 63 11.04 -7.66 0.06
C GLY A 63 9.55 -7.83 0.02
N VAL A 64 8.97 -7.55 -1.13
CA VAL A 64 7.54 -7.70 -1.39
C VAL A 64 7.29 -8.37 -2.74
N ILE A 65 6.15 -9.02 -2.88
CA ILE A 65 5.62 -9.50 -4.16
C ILE A 65 4.57 -8.50 -4.62
N ASP A 66 4.73 -7.91 -5.79
CA ASP A 66 3.67 -7.12 -6.42
C ASP A 66 2.53 -8.06 -6.85
N ARG A 67 1.34 -7.82 -6.35
CA ARG A 67 0.20 -8.72 -6.55
C ARG A 67 -0.27 -8.78 -8.00
N LYS A 68 -0.15 -7.68 -8.74
CA LYS A 68 -0.62 -7.58 -10.12
C LYS A 68 0.37 -8.16 -11.12
N SER A 69 1.64 -7.76 -11.02
CA SER A 69 2.69 -8.21 -11.94
C SER A 69 3.28 -9.56 -11.55
N ARG A 70 3.11 -10.00 -10.31
CA ARG A 70 3.77 -11.18 -9.72
C ARG A 70 5.29 -11.06 -9.72
N GLU A 71 5.80 -9.85 -9.77
CA GLU A 71 7.23 -9.58 -9.60
C GLU A 71 7.59 -9.52 -8.12
N VAL A 72 8.75 -10.06 -7.81
CA VAL A 72 9.38 -9.95 -6.50
C VAL A 72 10.30 -8.74 -6.49
N ILE A 73 10.05 -7.83 -5.56
CA ILE A 73 10.88 -6.64 -5.35
C ILE A 73 11.68 -6.87 -4.08
N LEU A 74 12.96 -7.20 -4.22
CA LEU A 74 13.89 -7.37 -3.11
C LEU A 74 14.58 -6.05 -2.78
N PHE A 75 14.85 -5.86 -1.51
CA PHE A 75 15.53 -4.67 -1.00
C PHE A 75 16.89 -5.06 -0.41
N ASP A 76 17.95 -4.56 -1.02
CA ASP A 76 19.27 -4.69 -0.41
C ASP A 76 19.32 -3.87 0.89
N ARG A 77 19.74 -4.49 1.99
CA ARG A 77 19.99 -3.76 3.25
C ARG A 77 21.12 -2.76 3.01
N ALA A 78 20.76 -1.53 2.72
CA ALA A 78 21.74 -0.45 2.60
C ALA A 78 22.23 -0.03 4.00
N GLU A 79 23.53 0.27 4.13
CA GLU A 79 24.04 1.00 5.28
C GLU A 79 23.28 2.32 5.45
N ARG A 80 23.05 2.72 6.70
CA ARG A 80 22.29 3.93 7.05
C ARG A 80 22.67 5.11 6.15
N GLY A 81 21.66 5.66 5.44
CA GLY A 81 21.79 6.86 4.61
C GLY A 81 22.08 6.63 3.12
N ARG A 82 22.19 5.40 2.64
CA ARG A 82 22.25 5.08 1.21
C ARG A 82 20.89 4.64 0.70
N GLN A 83 20.58 4.97 -0.56
CA GLN A 83 19.41 4.43 -1.23
C GLN A 83 19.54 2.90 -1.31
N SER A 84 18.54 2.17 -0.79
CA SER A 84 18.47 0.73 -1.00
C SER A 84 18.27 0.49 -2.50
N LYS A 85 19.04 -0.44 -3.06
CA LYS A 85 18.83 -0.86 -4.44
C LYS A 85 17.67 -1.84 -4.46
N GLU A 86 16.67 -1.56 -5.27
CA GLU A 86 15.58 -2.47 -5.56
C GLU A 86 16.03 -3.42 -6.66
N ARG A 87 15.77 -4.71 -6.48
CA ARG A 87 15.94 -5.75 -7.51
C ARG A 87 14.58 -6.32 -7.84
N HIS A 88 14.23 -6.23 -9.10
CA HIS A 88 13.00 -6.78 -9.63
C HIS A 88 13.30 -8.14 -10.26
N LEU A 89 12.70 -9.19 -9.71
CA LEU A 89 12.89 -10.57 -10.15
C LEU A 89 11.52 -11.20 -10.45
N LYS A 90 11.49 -12.09 -11.41
CA LYS A 90 10.30 -12.94 -11.63
C LYS A 90 10.30 -14.09 -10.64
N LEU A 91 9.12 -14.66 -10.37
CA LEU A 91 8.99 -15.81 -9.46
C LEU A 91 9.76 -17.06 -9.93
N ASP A 92 9.97 -17.20 -11.24
CA ASP A 92 10.71 -18.29 -11.85
C ASP A 92 12.22 -18.01 -12.03
N ASP A 93 12.70 -16.85 -11.54
CA ASP A 93 14.11 -16.48 -11.66
C ASP A 93 14.98 -17.35 -10.74
N PRO A 94 16.00 -18.06 -11.28
CA PRO A 94 16.90 -18.87 -10.47
C PRO A 94 17.71 -18.08 -9.43
N GLU A 95 17.84 -16.77 -9.57
CA GLU A 95 18.50 -15.91 -8.61
C GLU A 95 17.66 -15.75 -7.33
N LEU A 96 16.33 -15.81 -7.45
CA LEU A 96 15.41 -15.63 -6.32
C LEU A 96 15.65 -16.68 -5.23
N THR A 97 15.82 -17.94 -5.60
CA THR A 97 16.07 -19.06 -4.65
C THR A 97 17.40 -18.95 -3.90
N LYS A 98 18.33 -18.13 -4.39
CA LYS A 98 19.61 -17.86 -3.72
C LYS A 98 19.52 -16.70 -2.74
N LEU A 99 18.56 -15.78 -2.97
CA LEU A 99 18.41 -14.53 -2.23
C LEU A 99 17.34 -14.61 -1.14
N VAL A 100 16.35 -15.49 -1.32
CA VAL A 100 15.22 -15.67 -0.40
C VAL A 100 15.13 -17.14 0.01
N GLU A 101 14.95 -17.36 1.29
CA GLU A 101 14.70 -18.70 1.84
C GLU A 101 13.37 -19.23 1.29
N GLY A 102 13.38 -20.48 0.77
CA GLY A 102 12.20 -21.06 0.11
C GLY A 102 10.95 -21.04 0.98
N GLU A 103 11.08 -21.37 2.26
CA GLU A 103 9.94 -21.37 3.20
C GLU A 103 9.28 -19.99 3.35
N LEU A 104 10.05 -18.90 3.29
CA LEU A 104 9.50 -17.53 3.37
C LEU A 104 8.74 -17.16 2.10
N LEU A 105 9.26 -17.57 0.95
CA LEU A 105 8.63 -17.32 -0.34
C LEU A 105 7.36 -18.15 -0.48
N ASP A 106 7.41 -19.43 -0.14
CA ASP A 106 6.28 -20.35 -0.19
C ASP A 106 5.13 -19.83 0.71
N LYS A 107 5.44 -19.45 1.96
CA LYS A 107 4.46 -18.83 2.86
C LYS A 107 3.81 -17.60 2.24
N ALA A 108 4.61 -16.70 1.67
CA ALA A 108 4.08 -15.47 1.07
C ALA A 108 3.17 -15.76 -0.14
N LEU A 109 3.49 -16.78 -0.93
CA LEU A 109 2.68 -17.21 -2.07
C LEU A 109 1.36 -17.86 -1.62
N GLU A 110 1.40 -18.73 -0.60
CA GLU A 110 0.19 -19.32 -0.01
C GLU A 110 -0.77 -18.24 0.53
N GLU A 111 -0.23 -17.26 1.26
CA GLU A 111 -1.03 -16.13 1.77
C GLU A 111 -1.64 -15.29 0.64
N LEU A 112 -0.90 -15.07 -0.46
CA LEU A 112 -1.43 -14.40 -1.65
C LEU A 112 -2.56 -15.18 -2.32
N GLU A 113 -2.44 -16.51 -2.40
CA GLU A 113 -3.51 -17.38 -2.94
C GLU A 113 -4.76 -17.28 -2.06
N LEU A 114 -4.63 -17.25 -0.74
CA LEU A 114 -5.76 -17.04 0.18
C LEU A 114 -6.46 -15.71 -0.08
N LEU A 115 -5.71 -14.62 -0.32
CA LEU A 115 -6.28 -13.32 -0.65
C LEU A 115 -7.01 -13.32 -2.00
N GLU A 116 -6.57 -14.11 -2.96
CA GLU A 116 -7.25 -14.27 -4.25
C GLU A 116 -8.56 -15.04 -4.11
N ILE A 117 -8.55 -16.10 -3.32
CA ILE A 117 -9.75 -16.91 -3.02
C ILE A 117 -10.78 -16.08 -2.24
N ALA A 118 -10.34 -15.23 -1.30
CA ALA A 118 -11.20 -14.34 -0.54
C ALA A 118 -11.92 -13.28 -1.40
N GLY A 119 -11.47 -13.09 -2.66
CA GLY A 119 -12.28 -12.46 -3.71
C GLY A 119 -12.29 -10.94 -3.74
N SER A 120 -11.44 -10.23 -2.99
CA SER A 120 -11.34 -8.79 -3.15
C SER A 120 -10.64 -8.45 -4.48
N THR A 121 -11.36 -7.82 -5.40
CA THR A 121 -10.81 -7.29 -6.63
C THR A 121 -10.46 -5.82 -6.46
N MET A 122 -9.42 -5.35 -7.16
CA MET A 122 -9.11 -3.93 -7.22
C MET A 122 -10.24 -3.20 -7.95
N ASP A 123 -10.85 -2.25 -7.28
CA ASP A 123 -11.93 -1.42 -7.81
C ASP A 123 -11.59 0.06 -7.58
N LEU A 124 -11.30 0.79 -8.68
CA LEU A 124 -10.95 2.19 -8.64
C LEU A 124 -12.11 3.08 -8.19
N GLU A 125 -13.35 2.71 -8.52
CA GLU A 125 -14.53 3.49 -8.10
C GLU A 125 -14.72 3.38 -6.58
N LEU A 126 -14.51 2.19 -6.02
CA LEU A 126 -14.52 1.99 -4.56
C LEU A 126 -13.36 2.69 -3.86
N ILE A 127 -12.17 2.75 -4.47
CA ILE A 127 -11.04 3.52 -3.93
C ILE A 127 -11.41 5.01 -3.91
N HIS A 128 -11.94 5.54 -5.01
CA HIS A 128 -12.27 6.95 -5.13
C HIS A 128 -13.43 7.39 -4.25
N SER A 129 -14.38 6.49 -3.97
CA SER A 129 -15.49 6.76 -3.03
C SER A 129 -15.12 6.53 -1.56
N GLY A 130 -13.91 6.04 -1.28
CA GLY A 130 -13.45 5.77 0.08
C GLY A 130 -14.03 4.49 0.69
N GLY A 131 -14.53 3.57 -0.14
CA GLY A 131 -15.03 2.26 0.30
C GLY A 131 -13.96 1.16 0.35
N LEU A 132 -12.85 1.36 -0.38
CA LEU A 132 -11.72 0.45 -0.42
C LEU A 132 -10.40 1.20 -0.27
N THR A 133 -9.47 0.66 0.51
CA THR A 133 -8.11 1.19 0.63
C THR A 133 -7.09 0.26 -0.02
N PRO A 134 -6.28 0.76 -0.97
CA PRO A 134 -5.09 0.04 -1.41
C PRO A 134 -4.09 -0.02 -0.25
N VAL A 135 -3.61 -1.23 0.06
CA VAL A 135 -2.68 -1.48 1.16
C VAL A 135 -1.30 -1.85 0.62
N PHE A 136 -0.28 -1.20 1.15
CA PHE A 136 1.12 -1.42 0.82
C PHE A 136 1.90 -1.80 2.06
N PHE A 137 2.78 -2.77 1.93
CA PHE A 137 3.70 -3.18 2.99
C PHE A 137 5.11 -2.68 2.68
N GLY A 138 5.79 -2.18 3.71
CA GLY A 138 7.15 -1.71 3.54
C GLY A 138 7.81 -1.17 4.81
N SER A 139 8.93 -0.49 4.66
CA SER A 139 9.64 0.20 5.73
C SER A 139 10.14 1.57 5.26
N ALA A 140 9.50 2.63 5.71
CA ALA A 140 9.87 3.99 5.33
C ALA A 140 11.28 4.38 5.82
N MET A 141 11.72 3.86 6.97
CA MET A 141 13.05 4.15 7.51
C MET A 141 14.18 3.61 6.62
N THR A 142 13.95 2.47 5.99
CA THR A 142 14.89 1.81 5.08
C THR A 142 14.61 2.12 3.62
N ASN A 143 13.59 2.93 3.32
CA ASN A 143 13.05 3.23 1.99
C ASN A 143 12.53 1.98 1.23
N PHE A 144 12.18 0.91 1.95
CA PHE A 144 11.64 -0.30 1.33
C PHE A 144 10.16 -0.11 0.99
N GLY A 145 9.82 -0.28 -0.30
CA GLY A 145 8.46 -0.17 -0.81
C GLY A 145 7.89 1.25 -0.91
N VAL A 146 8.66 2.29 -0.57
CA VAL A 146 8.18 3.69 -0.62
C VAL A 146 8.00 4.15 -2.07
N ARG A 147 8.95 3.82 -2.95
CA ARG A 147 8.86 4.20 -4.36
C ARG A 147 7.69 3.49 -5.07
N PRO A 148 7.55 2.16 -5.00
CA PRO A 148 6.37 1.46 -5.54
C PRO A 148 5.05 2.02 -5.01
N PHE A 149 4.98 2.38 -3.73
CA PHE A 149 3.81 3.06 -3.15
C PHE A 149 3.51 4.39 -3.85
N LEU A 150 4.51 5.26 -4.01
CA LEU A 150 4.32 6.56 -4.66
C LEU A 150 3.93 6.42 -6.13
N ASP A 151 4.55 5.50 -6.86
CA ASP A 151 4.25 5.25 -8.27
C ASP A 151 2.81 4.73 -8.43
N ALA A 152 2.37 3.82 -7.57
CA ALA A 152 1.00 3.32 -7.55
C ALA A 152 0.00 4.39 -7.09
N PHE A 153 0.35 5.20 -6.08
CA PHE A 153 -0.47 6.33 -5.65
C PHE A 153 -0.73 7.31 -6.79
N LEU A 154 0.30 7.69 -7.57
CA LEU A 154 0.15 8.58 -8.71
C LEU A 154 -0.76 8.02 -9.81
N GLN A 155 -0.83 6.69 -9.94
CA GLN A 155 -1.69 6.03 -10.92
C GLN A 155 -3.14 5.90 -10.46
N MET A 156 -3.36 5.72 -9.16
CA MET A 156 -4.69 5.43 -8.58
C MET A 156 -5.36 6.66 -7.97
N ALA A 157 -4.59 7.66 -7.52
CA ALA A 157 -5.15 8.85 -6.91
C ALA A 157 -5.88 9.71 -7.96
N GLN A 158 -7.04 10.22 -7.56
CA GLN A 158 -7.73 11.21 -8.39
C GLN A 158 -6.96 12.53 -8.39
N GLY A 159 -6.98 13.20 -9.55
CA GLY A 159 -6.61 14.61 -9.63
C GLY A 159 -7.57 15.50 -8.83
N PRO A 160 -7.27 16.81 -8.75
CA PRO A 160 -8.18 17.76 -8.12
C PRO A 160 -9.58 17.69 -8.77
N VAL A 161 -10.61 17.63 -7.93
CA VAL A 161 -12.01 17.62 -8.38
C VAL A 161 -12.66 18.99 -8.21
N ALA A 162 -13.67 19.30 -9.02
CA ALA A 162 -14.43 20.52 -8.91
C ALA A 162 -15.07 20.65 -7.52
N ARG A 163 -15.04 21.85 -6.93
CA ARG A 163 -15.56 22.15 -5.60
C ARG A 163 -16.61 23.25 -5.64
N ASN A 164 -17.64 23.11 -4.85
CA ASN A 164 -18.63 24.17 -4.65
C ASN A 164 -18.04 25.32 -3.85
N SER A 165 -18.26 26.54 -4.32
CA SER A 165 -17.95 27.80 -3.62
C SER A 165 -19.20 28.68 -3.53
N ASN A 166 -19.08 29.84 -2.89
CA ASN A 166 -20.16 30.83 -2.85
C ASN A 166 -20.50 31.38 -4.25
N ASP A 167 -19.56 31.34 -5.18
CA ASP A 167 -19.70 31.82 -6.55
C ASP A 167 -20.05 30.70 -7.56
N GLY A 168 -20.35 29.49 -7.06
CA GLY A 168 -20.69 28.33 -7.89
C GLY A 168 -19.58 27.26 -7.89
N LEU A 169 -19.69 26.35 -8.87
CA LEU A 169 -18.74 25.24 -9.01
C LEU A 169 -17.41 25.74 -9.60
N ILE A 170 -16.30 25.52 -8.89
CA ILE A 170 -14.96 25.86 -9.36
C ILE A 170 -14.32 24.61 -9.97
N ASP A 171 -14.05 24.68 -11.28
CA ASP A 171 -13.31 23.64 -11.99
C ASP A 171 -11.80 23.84 -11.73
N PRO A 172 -11.08 22.81 -11.26
CA PRO A 172 -9.64 22.89 -11.00
C PRO A 172 -8.79 23.10 -12.26
N LEU A 173 -9.35 22.89 -13.46
CA LEU A 173 -8.66 23.11 -14.74
C LEU A 173 -8.76 24.55 -15.24
N LEU A 174 -9.48 25.42 -14.53
CA LEU A 174 -9.55 26.84 -14.90
C LEU A 174 -8.17 27.50 -14.75
N PRO A 175 -7.82 28.46 -15.66
CA PRO A 175 -6.51 29.12 -15.63
C PRO A 175 -6.33 30.05 -14.41
N ASN A 176 -7.41 30.35 -13.71
CA ASN A 176 -7.38 31.26 -12.56
C ASN A 176 -7.02 30.46 -11.30
N PHE A 177 -6.13 31.01 -10.48
CA PHE A 177 -5.83 30.46 -9.16
C PHE A 177 -7.07 30.59 -8.26
N SER A 178 -7.46 29.48 -7.66
CA SER A 178 -8.48 29.43 -6.61
C SER A 178 -7.95 28.73 -5.39
N GLY A 179 -8.25 29.23 -4.21
CA GLY A 179 -7.83 28.67 -2.95
C GLY A 179 -9.01 28.54 -1.99
N PHE A 180 -8.94 27.56 -1.10
CA PHE A 180 -9.87 27.37 0.00
C PHE A 180 -9.25 27.87 1.31
N VAL A 181 -9.99 28.68 2.08
CA VAL A 181 -9.57 29.20 3.39
C VAL A 181 -10.49 28.65 4.47
#